data_4364cc57f62028f96fa4c94b040e7360
#
_entry.id   4364cc57f62028f96fa4c94b040e7360
#
_cell.length_a   1.000
_cell.length_b   1.000
_cell.length_c   1.000
_cell.angle_alpha   90.00
_cell.angle_beta   90.00
_cell.angle_gamma   90.00
#
_symmetry.space_group_name_H-M   'P 1'
#
loop_
_entity.id
_entity.type
_entity.pdbx_description
1 polymer ?
#
loop_
_entity_poly.entity_id
_entity_poly.type
_entity_poly.pdbx_seq_one_letter_code
_entity_poly.pdbx_strand_id
1 'polypeptide(L)'
;QMNQTQVRFLNDGTAPNAADTWMIYQALAGVWPATLSPDDAEGLASLEERFLGFLEKALREAKQRTDWIDSNESYESVVLSYARHLLSPDNSLFLHDFSEAMQPFIRAGLMNSLSQTAIKLTAPGVPDIYQGSEALNFSLVDPDNRREPDFPALVQHLSAADAGVFDNPACWRDGRVKQFVTATLLRLRPHYDALFRYGDWLPLKVTGEREENLIVYARVKDEEALIVAVPRLVFGITDNHQLWVNTTVAIPDELAGKRYRDLFSGESRILQKTLDLTSEKGCVLVLLTCE
;
A
#
# COMPACT_ATOMS: atom_id res chain seq x y z
N GLN A 1 18.68 1.87 20.48
CA GLN A 1 19.84 2.31 21.29
C GLN A 1 20.21 3.77 21.02
N MET A 2 20.21 4.23 19.75
CA MET A 2 20.61 5.59 19.34
C MET A 2 19.88 6.73 20.10
N ASN A 3 18.59 6.54 20.40
CA ASN A 3 17.75 7.58 20.99
C ASN A 3 17.48 7.41 22.50
N GLN A 4 18.16 6.47 23.17
CA GLN A 4 17.95 6.22 24.60
C GLN A 4 18.30 7.42 25.49
N THR A 5 19.23 8.27 25.07
CA THR A 5 19.61 9.49 25.79
C THR A 5 18.50 10.53 25.86
N GLN A 6 17.46 10.38 25.04
CA GLN A 6 16.29 11.28 25.02
C GLN A 6 15.19 10.84 26.00
N VAL A 7 15.26 9.62 26.53
CA VAL A 7 14.34 9.15 27.58
C VAL A 7 14.64 9.92 28.89
N ARG A 8 13.59 10.39 29.55
CA ARG A 8 13.68 11.12 30.83
C ARG A 8 13.03 10.33 31.94
N PHE A 9 13.47 10.56 33.16
CA PHE A 9 12.86 10.01 34.35
C PHE A 9 12.05 11.12 35.03
N LEU A 10 10.76 10.93 35.08
CA LEU A 10 9.81 11.79 35.80
C LEU A 10 9.46 11.15 37.14
N ASN A 11 8.75 11.88 37.99
CA ASN A 11 8.35 11.39 39.32
C ASN A 11 7.52 10.12 39.29
N ASP A 12 6.79 9.92 38.21
CA ASP A 12 5.85 8.80 37.92
C ASP A 12 6.40 7.75 36.96
N GLY A 13 7.70 7.81 36.63
CA GLY A 13 8.41 6.82 35.79
C GLY A 13 9.07 7.38 34.54
N THR A 14 9.47 6.50 33.64
CA THR A 14 10.12 6.87 32.38
C THR A 14 9.16 7.53 31.37
N ALA A 15 9.67 8.51 30.64
CA ALA A 15 8.98 9.19 29.55
C ALA A 15 9.90 9.29 28.30
N PRO A 16 9.47 8.81 27.11
CA PRO A 16 8.33 7.91 26.95
C PRO A 16 8.53 6.59 27.71
N ASN A 17 7.44 5.93 28.09
CA ASN A 17 7.49 4.57 28.59
C ASN A 17 7.74 3.56 27.44
N ALA A 18 7.93 2.27 27.76
CA ALA A 18 8.26 1.27 26.76
C ALA A 18 7.13 1.05 25.73
N ALA A 19 5.86 1.11 26.17
CA ALA A 19 4.71 0.93 25.27
C ALA A 19 4.57 2.11 24.31
N ASP A 20 4.70 3.35 24.82
CA ASP A 20 4.63 4.55 23.99
C ASP A 20 5.83 4.66 23.06
N THR A 21 7.03 4.26 23.51
CA THR A 21 8.21 4.16 22.63
C THR A 21 7.94 3.20 21.45
N TRP A 22 7.36 2.05 21.73
CA TRP A 22 7.01 1.07 20.70
C TRP A 22 5.96 1.61 19.74
N MET A 23 4.90 2.23 20.24
CA MET A 23 3.85 2.89 19.45
C MET A 23 4.44 3.98 18.53
N ILE A 24 5.35 4.82 19.07
CA ILE A 24 6.03 5.87 18.28
C ILE A 24 6.76 5.27 17.07
N TYR A 25 7.59 4.24 17.28
CA TYR A 25 8.31 3.63 16.15
C TYR A 25 7.40 2.93 15.16
N GLN A 26 6.35 2.24 15.61
CA GLN A 26 5.37 1.62 14.72
C GLN A 26 4.61 2.66 13.90
N ALA A 27 4.16 3.74 14.53
CA ALA A 27 3.46 4.82 13.84
C ALA A 27 4.39 5.53 12.84
N LEU A 28 5.65 5.80 13.22
CA LEU A 28 6.64 6.39 12.33
C LEU A 28 6.91 5.50 11.11
N ALA A 29 7.06 4.19 11.31
CA ALA A 29 7.22 3.24 10.23
C ALA A 29 6.00 3.21 9.27
N GLY A 30 4.79 3.31 9.82
CA GLY A 30 3.55 3.30 9.03
C GLY A 30 3.29 4.58 8.25
N VAL A 31 3.78 5.73 8.73
CA VAL A 31 3.52 7.05 8.13
C VAL A 31 4.65 7.54 7.22
N TRP A 32 5.82 6.88 7.25
CA TRP A 32 6.99 7.29 6.47
C TRP A 32 6.70 7.28 4.97
N PRO A 33 6.68 8.46 4.30
CA PRO A 33 6.36 8.51 2.87
C PRO A 33 7.41 7.78 2.03
N ALA A 34 6.98 7.03 1.03
CA ALA A 34 7.89 6.28 0.16
C ALA A 34 8.88 7.18 -0.62
N THR A 35 8.55 8.46 -0.75
CA THR A 35 9.36 9.48 -1.45
C THR A 35 10.26 10.28 -0.51
N LEU A 36 10.09 10.19 0.82
CA LEU A 36 10.83 11.01 1.78
C LEU A 36 12.29 10.58 1.87
N SER A 37 13.18 11.54 1.60
CA SER A 37 14.61 11.39 1.86
C SER A 37 14.96 11.80 3.31
N PRO A 38 15.91 11.12 3.97
CA PRO A 38 16.41 11.56 5.27
C PRO A 38 17.11 12.92 5.25
N ASP A 39 17.49 13.43 4.07
CA ASP A 39 18.11 14.74 3.88
C ASP A 39 17.10 15.83 3.45
N ASP A 40 15.82 15.50 3.30
CA ASP A 40 14.76 16.44 2.95
C ASP A 40 14.22 17.13 4.20
N ALA A 41 14.84 18.26 4.56
CA ALA A 41 14.48 19.01 5.77
C ALA A 41 13.03 19.53 5.74
N GLU A 42 12.48 19.91 4.58
CA GLU A 42 11.11 20.39 4.44
C GLU A 42 10.11 19.23 4.59
N GLY A 43 10.37 18.11 3.94
CA GLY A 43 9.58 16.89 4.07
C GLY A 43 9.58 16.33 5.51
N LEU A 44 10.72 16.36 6.18
CA LEU A 44 10.85 15.96 7.59
C LEU A 44 10.07 16.89 8.51
N ALA A 45 10.11 18.20 8.31
CA ALA A 45 9.34 19.17 9.11
C ALA A 45 7.83 19.00 8.91
N SER A 46 7.39 18.76 7.67
CA SER A 46 5.98 18.46 7.37
C SER A 46 5.51 17.14 8.03
N LEU A 47 6.35 16.13 8.02
CA LEU A 47 6.06 14.87 8.71
C LEU A 47 6.03 15.06 10.23
N GLU A 48 6.96 15.84 10.81
CA GLU A 48 7.02 16.13 12.24
C GLU A 48 5.71 16.75 12.74
N GLU A 49 5.22 17.80 12.08
CA GLU A 49 3.98 18.49 12.46
C GLU A 49 2.80 17.51 12.56
N ARG A 50 2.61 16.71 11.53
CA ARG A 50 1.57 15.69 11.46
C ARG A 50 1.69 14.63 12.54
N PHE A 51 2.92 14.15 12.73
CA PHE A 51 3.24 13.08 13.67
C PHE A 51 3.02 13.52 15.10
N LEU A 52 3.42 14.74 15.46
CA LEU A 52 3.22 15.28 16.81
C LEU A 52 1.73 15.47 17.13
N GLY A 53 0.93 15.98 16.19
CA GLY A 53 -0.52 16.10 16.37
C GLY A 53 -1.22 14.76 16.58
N PHE A 54 -0.80 13.73 15.85
CA PHE A 54 -1.27 12.35 16.06
C PHE A 54 -0.88 11.82 17.45
N LEU A 55 0.39 11.99 17.87
CA LEU A 55 0.89 11.48 19.14
C LEU A 55 0.18 12.10 20.33
N GLU A 56 -0.02 13.41 20.33
CA GLU A 56 -0.76 14.09 21.42
C GLU A 56 -2.14 13.47 21.60
N LYS A 57 -2.89 13.30 20.54
CA LYS A 57 -4.19 12.66 20.58
C LYS A 57 -4.11 11.22 21.02
N ALA A 58 -3.19 10.43 20.45
CA ALA A 58 -3.04 9.01 20.79
C ALA A 58 -2.74 8.80 22.28
N LEU A 59 -1.86 9.62 22.87
CA LEU A 59 -1.52 9.57 24.28
C LEU A 59 -2.73 9.87 25.17
N ARG A 60 -3.49 10.93 24.86
CA ARG A 60 -4.67 11.34 25.64
C ARG A 60 -5.81 10.34 25.52
N GLU A 61 -6.03 9.75 24.35
CA GLU A 61 -7.07 8.75 24.13
C GLU A 61 -6.73 7.39 24.73
N ALA A 62 -5.45 7.05 24.83
CA ALA A 62 -5.00 5.85 25.53
C ALA A 62 -5.31 5.87 27.03
N LYS A 63 -5.47 7.05 27.65
CA LYS A 63 -5.83 7.25 29.07
C LYS A 63 -4.94 6.48 30.05
N GLN A 64 -3.64 6.36 29.72
CA GLN A 64 -2.68 5.63 30.55
C GLN A 64 -1.91 6.56 31.49
N ARG A 65 -1.34 7.64 30.96
CA ARG A 65 -0.48 8.59 31.67
C ARG A 65 -1.00 10.02 31.59
N THR A 66 -1.89 10.27 30.68
CA THR A 66 -2.52 11.54 30.37
C THR A 66 -3.90 11.30 29.74
N ASP A 67 -4.81 12.23 29.89
CA ASP A 67 -6.09 12.23 29.17
C ASP A 67 -6.58 13.66 28.87
N TRP A 68 -7.75 13.81 28.28
CA TRP A 68 -8.33 15.11 27.92
C TRP A 68 -8.82 15.92 29.12
N ILE A 69 -9.07 15.29 30.27
CA ILE A 69 -9.62 15.91 31.49
C ILE A 69 -8.49 16.18 32.49
N ASP A 70 -7.60 15.20 32.67
CA ASP A 70 -6.44 15.26 33.59
C ASP A 70 -5.15 15.11 32.77
N SER A 71 -4.72 16.21 32.17
CA SER A 71 -3.54 16.22 31.29
C SER A 71 -2.25 16.21 32.08
N ASN A 72 -1.37 15.25 31.76
CA ASN A 72 0.00 15.22 32.27
C ASN A 72 0.96 15.93 31.30
N GLU A 73 0.95 17.27 31.35
CA GLU A 73 1.75 18.11 30.45
C GLU A 73 3.25 17.78 30.47
N SER A 74 3.76 17.40 31.64
CA SER A 74 5.16 17.02 31.81
C SER A 74 5.49 15.76 31.03
N TYR A 75 4.61 14.77 31.07
CA TYR A 75 4.75 13.53 30.28
C TYR A 75 4.64 13.79 28.79
N GLU A 76 3.58 14.46 28.38
CA GLU A 76 3.32 14.81 26.98
C GLU A 76 4.51 15.59 26.37
N SER A 77 4.99 16.61 27.06
CA SER A 77 6.11 17.43 26.60
C SER A 77 7.37 16.60 26.34
N VAL A 78 7.69 15.65 27.21
CA VAL A 78 8.87 14.78 27.03
C VAL A 78 8.66 13.80 25.88
N VAL A 79 7.46 13.20 25.75
CA VAL A 79 7.15 12.27 24.63
C VAL A 79 7.20 12.99 23.29
N LEU A 80 6.59 14.18 23.20
CA LEU A 80 6.62 14.97 21.97
C LEU A 80 8.04 15.46 21.63
N SER A 81 8.84 15.83 22.64
CA SER A 81 10.25 16.17 22.45
C SER A 81 11.07 14.99 21.94
N TYR A 82 10.80 13.79 22.45
CA TYR A 82 11.42 12.57 21.96
C TYR A 82 11.09 12.32 20.47
N ALA A 83 9.82 12.41 20.09
CA ALA A 83 9.37 12.24 18.72
C ALA A 83 9.96 13.31 17.78
N ARG A 84 10.01 14.55 18.22
CA ARG A 84 10.65 15.65 17.49
C ARG A 84 12.13 15.39 17.23
N HIS A 85 12.84 14.86 18.23
CA HIS A 85 14.24 14.49 18.06
C HIS A 85 14.44 13.39 17.02
N LEU A 86 13.52 12.41 16.89
CA LEU A 86 13.61 11.36 15.88
C LEU A 86 13.60 11.94 14.45
N LEU A 87 12.84 13.00 14.21
CA LEU A 87 12.67 13.64 12.90
C LEU A 87 13.58 14.86 12.70
N SER A 88 14.42 15.22 13.70
CA SER A 88 15.35 16.33 13.57
C SER A 88 16.47 16.02 12.57
N PRO A 89 16.79 16.94 11.63
CA PRO A 89 17.96 16.82 10.76
C PRO A 89 19.27 16.59 11.52
N ASP A 90 19.37 17.07 12.78
CA ASP A 90 20.55 16.85 13.64
C ASP A 90 20.72 15.38 14.04
N ASN A 91 19.66 14.57 13.93
CA ASN A 91 19.68 13.12 14.21
C ASN A 91 19.93 12.31 12.93
N SER A 92 20.81 12.79 12.06
CA SER A 92 21.04 12.25 10.71
C SER A 92 21.39 10.76 10.70
N LEU A 93 22.18 10.29 11.65
CA LEU A 93 22.54 8.86 11.78
C LEU A 93 21.30 7.98 11.94
N PHE A 94 20.36 8.38 12.78
CA PHE A 94 19.11 7.65 12.95
C PHE A 94 18.24 7.74 11.69
N LEU A 95 18.10 8.92 11.10
CA LEU A 95 17.27 9.12 9.91
C LEU A 95 17.74 8.25 8.74
N HIS A 96 19.05 8.18 8.50
CA HIS A 96 19.61 7.35 7.45
C HIS A 96 19.43 5.86 7.73
N ASP A 97 19.76 5.39 8.95
CA ASP A 97 19.58 4.00 9.36
C ASP A 97 18.09 3.57 9.28
N PHE A 98 17.20 4.44 9.76
CA PHE A 98 15.76 4.18 9.70
C PHE A 98 15.24 4.15 8.26
N SER A 99 15.62 5.12 7.43
CA SER A 99 15.21 5.17 6.02
C SER A 99 15.70 3.94 5.25
N GLU A 100 16.94 3.51 5.47
CA GLU A 100 17.49 2.30 4.85
C GLU A 100 16.73 1.04 5.32
N ALA A 101 16.52 0.90 6.64
CA ALA A 101 15.77 -0.21 7.22
C ALA A 101 14.33 -0.29 6.71
N MET A 102 13.73 0.85 6.36
CA MET A 102 12.35 0.90 5.83
C MET A 102 12.23 0.48 4.36
N GLN A 103 13.29 0.45 3.54
CA GLN A 103 13.20 0.17 2.11
C GLN A 103 12.50 -1.16 1.78
N PRO A 104 12.81 -2.32 2.42
CA PRO A 104 12.10 -3.55 2.14
C PRO A 104 10.61 -3.51 2.53
N PHE A 105 10.28 -2.79 3.61
CA PHE A 105 8.87 -2.61 4.04
C PHE A 105 8.11 -1.71 3.08
N ILE A 106 8.70 -0.61 2.62
CA ILE A 106 8.13 0.28 1.60
C ILE A 106 7.83 -0.52 0.34
N ARG A 107 8.80 -1.29 -0.18
CA ARG A 107 8.62 -2.12 -1.36
C ARG A 107 7.46 -3.10 -1.19
N ALA A 108 7.45 -3.86 -0.10
CA ALA A 108 6.38 -4.81 0.18
C ALA A 108 5.02 -4.12 0.37
N GLY A 109 5.00 -2.96 1.02
CA GLY A 109 3.80 -2.15 1.23
C GLY A 109 3.20 -1.63 -0.09
N LEU A 110 4.03 -1.17 -1.02
CA LEU A 110 3.60 -0.74 -2.35
C LEU A 110 2.95 -1.89 -3.13
N MET A 111 3.57 -3.07 -3.14
CA MET A 111 3.01 -4.26 -3.79
C MET A 111 1.69 -4.70 -3.14
N ASN A 112 1.64 -4.75 -1.81
CA ASN A 112 0.41 -5.08 -1.08
C ASN A 112 -0.70 -4.07 -1.34
N SER A 113 -0.37 -2.78 -1.45
CA SER A 113 -1.33 -1.73 -1.78
C SER A 113 -1.97 -1.96 -3.16
N LEU A 114 -1.19 -2.35 -4.18
CA LEU A 114 -1.72 -2.69 -5.50
C LEU A 114 -2.58 -3.95 -5.47
N SER A 115 -2.13 -5.01 -4.78
CA SER A 115 -2.90 -6.25 -4.61
C SER A 115 -4.25 -5.98 -3.97
N GLN A 116 -4.28 -5.23 -2.87
CA GLN A 116 -5.51 -4.86 -2.17
C GLN A 116 -6.42 -3.98 -3.06
N THR A 117 -5.84 -3.05 -3.82
CA THR A 117 -6.61 -2.21 -4.75
C THR A 117 -7.24 -3.05 -5.85
N ALA A 118 -6.49 -3.95 -6.48
CA ALA A 118 -7.01 -4.84 -7.51
C ALA A 118 -8.12 -5.75 -6.97
N ILE A 119 -7.92 -6.37 -5.82
CA ILE A 119 -8.95 -7.21 -5.17
C ILE A 119 -10.19 -6.37 -4.84
N LYS A 120 -10.04 -5.22 -4.17
CA LYS A 120 -11.15 -4.34 -3.80
C LYS A 120 -12.01 -3.95 -5.00
N LEU A 121 -11.39 -3.68 -6.15
CA LEU A 121 -12.07 -3.21 -7.34
C LEU A 121 -12.65 -4.33 -8.21
N THR A 122 -12.24 -5.59 -8.00
CA THR A 122 -12.66 -6.72 -8.85
C THR A 122 -13.42 -7.82 -8.09
N ALA A 123 -13.27 -7.92 -6.78
CA ALA A 123 -14.05 -8.84 -5.95
C ALA A 123 -15.54 -8.46 -5.90
N PRO A 124 -16.42 -9.40 -5.49
CA PRO A 124 -17.83 -9.09 -5.21
C PRO A 124 -17.96 -7.98 -4.17
N GLY A 125 -18.87 -7.04 -4.42
CA GLY A 125 -19.16 -5.94 -3.52
C GLY A 125 -19.09 -4.57 -4.20
N VAL A 126 -19.35 -3.54 -3.40
CA VAL A 126 -19.29 -2.13 -3.83
C VAL A 126 -17.99 -1.54 -3.30
N PRO A 127 -16.99 -1.27 -4.17
CA PRO A 127 -15.72 -0.71 -3.73
C PRO A 127 -15.90 0.75 -3.30
N ASP A 128 -15.25 1.11 -2.20
CA ASP A 128 -15.12 2.48 -1.75
C ASP A 128 -13.68 2.98 -1.98
N ILE A 129 -13.56 4.16 -2.59
CA ILE A 129 -12.31 4.90 -2.77
C ILE A 129 -12.47 6.20 -2.02
N TYR A 130 -11.94 6.28 -0.79
CA TYR A 130 -11.94 7.51 -0.03
C TYR A 130 -11.00 8.54 -0.67
N GLN A 131 -11.38 9.80 -0.64
CA GLN A 131 -10.66 10.90 -1.30
C GLN A 131 -9.16 10.91 -0.95
N GLY A 132 -8.32 11.04 -1.97
CA GLY A 132 -6.86 10.98 -1.85
C GLY A 132 -6.28 9.58 -1.86
N SER A 133 -7.09 8.52 -1.66
CA SER A 133 -6.62 7.13 -1.67
C SER A 133 -6.53 6.52 -3.07
N GLU A 134 -6.82 7.29 -4.10
CA GLU A 134 -6.57 6.94 -5.51
C GLU A 134 -5.09 6.68 -5.77
N ALA A 135 -4.23 7.51 -5.15
CA ALA A 135 -2.79 7.30 -5.08
C ALA A 135 -2.40 6.72 -3.72
N LEU A 136 -1.14 6.88 -3.30
CA LEU A 136 -0.68 6.45 -1.98
C LEU A 136 -1.13 7.46 -0.91
N ASN A 137 -1.59 6.94 0.21
CA ASN A 137 -1.97 7.74 1.36
C ASN A 137 -1.23 7.23 2.60
N PHE A 138 -0.29 8.03 3.10
CA PHE A 138 0.49 7.79 4.31
C PHE A 138 -0.03 8.63 5.48
N SER A 139 -1.34 8.85 5.57
CA SER A 139 -1.94 9.52 6.71
C SER A 139 -2.04 8.55 7.89
N LEU A 140 -1.78 9.08 9.07
CA LEU A 140 -2.18 8.46 10.33
C LEU A 140 -3.69 8.64 10.52
N VAL A 141 -4.22 8.10 11.62
CA VAL A 141 -5.63 8.34 11.98
C VAL A 141 -5.86 9.80 12.36
N ASP A 142 -7.12 10.16 12.66
CA ASP A 142 -7.49 11.51 13.05
C ASP A 142 -6.51 12.12 14.10
N PRO A 143 -6.03 13.36 13.92
CA PRO A 143 -6.48 14.37 12.95
C PRO A 143 -5.80 14.32 11.56
N ASP A 144 -4.75 13.57 11.39
CA ASP A 144 -3.89 13.59 10.20
C ASP A 144 -4.64 13.21 8.88
N ASN A 145 -5.61 12.29 8.96
CA ASN A 145 -6.40 11.84 7.82
C ASN A 145 -7.48 12.83 7.34
N ARG A 146 -7.61 14.00 7.99
CA ARG A 146 -8.55 15.06 7.60
C ARG A 146 -7.96 16.13 6.68
N ARG A 147 -6.68 15.97 6.30
CA ARG A 147 -6.03 16.90 5.36
C ARG A 147 -6.68 16.84 3.98
N GLU A 148 -6.75 17.98 3.33
CA GLU A 148 -7.23 18.05 1.97
C GLU A 148 -6.28 17.33 1.01
N PRO A 149 -6.80 16.43 0.13
CA PRO A 149 -5.99 15.81 -0.91
C PRO A 149 -5.52 16.81 -1.96
N ASP A 150 -4.33 16.59 -2.52
CA ASP A 150 -3.84 17.38 -3.65
C ASP A 150 -4.53 16.93 -4.96
N PHE A 151 -5.78 17.36 -5.13
CA PHE A 151 -6.56 17.07 -6.33
C PHE A 151 -5.92 17.57 -7.63
N PRO A 152 -5.27 18.77 -7.69
CA PRO A 152 -4.51 19.18 -8.87
C PRO A 152 -3.43 18.18 -9.28
N ALA A 153 -2.61 17.69 -8.36
CA ALA A 153 -1.60 16.68 -8.64
C ALA A 153 -2.23 15.35 -9.09
N LEU A 154 -3.30 14.91 -8.44
CA LEU A 154 -4.03 13.70 -8.83
C LEU A 154 -4.58 13.80 -10.26
N VAL A 155 -5.15 14.93 -10.65
CA VAL A 155 -5.65 15.16 -12.02
C VAL A 155 -4.52 15.16 -13.04
N GLN A 156 -3.40 15.81 -12.72
CA GLN A 156 -2.23 15.84 -13.59
C GLN A 156 -1.68 14.41 -13.82
N HIS A 157 -1.51 13.65 -12.76
CA HIS A 157 -1.04 12.26 -12.83
C HIS A 157 -1.99 11.38 -13.64
N LEU A 158 -3.31 11.51 -13.41
CA LEU A 158 -4.32 10.73 -14.15
C LEU A 158 -4.29 11.03 -15.66
N SER A 159 -4.05 12.29 -16.03
CA SER A 159 -4.00 12.72 -17.44
C SER A 159 -2.77 12.21 -18.17
N ALA A 160 -1.67 11.98 -17.45
CA ALA A 160 -0.39 11.50 -17.98
C ALA A 160 -0.22 9.97 -17.86
N ALA A 161 -1.18 9.26 -17.26
CA ALA A 161 -1.04 7.85 -16.93
C ALA A 161 -1.22 6.95 -18.15
N ASP A 162 -0.21 6.13 -18.42
CA ASP A 162 -0.21 5.02 -19.38
C ASP A 162 0.49 3.80 -18.77
N ALA A 163 0.60 2.70 -19.51
CA ALA A 163 1.23 1.46 -19.06
C ALA A 163 2.72 1.63 -18.68
N GLY A 164 3.42 2.64 -19.19
CA GLY A 164 4.83 2.92 -18.88
C GLY A 164 5.07 3.30 -17.42
N VAL A 165 4.03 3.60 -16.65
CA VAL A 165 4.17 3.88 -15.21
C VAL A 165 4.71 2.68 -14.42
N PHE A 166 4.51 1.45 -14.89
CA PHE A 166 5.03 0.25 -14.23
C PHE A 166 6.54 0.11 -14.34
N ASP A 167 7.15 0.61 -15.40
CA ASP A 167 8.58 0.52 -15.66
C ASP A 167 9.40 1.63 -14.95
N ASN A 168 8.71 2.62 -14.38
CA ASN A 168 9.35 3.74 -13.72
C ASN A 168 9.28 3.62 -12.19
N PRO A 169 10.41 3.38 -11.48
CA PRO A 169 10.43 3.26 -10.03
C PRO A 169 9.88 4.48 -9.27
N ALA A 170 10.00 5.68 -9.84
CA ALA A 170 9.43 6.89 -9.23
C ALA A 170 7.90 6.84 -9.21
N CYS A 171 7.25 6.29 -10.26
CA CYS A 171 5.80 6.16 -10.33
C CYS A 171 5.23 5.20 -9.29
N TRP A 172 6.03 4.25 -8.82
CA TRP A 172 5.66 3.38 -7.71
C TRP A 172 5.63 4.14 -6.40
N ARG A 173 6.65 4.95 -6.15
CA ARG A 173 6.84 5.68 -4.89
C ARG A 173 5.90 6.86 -4.72
N ASP A 174 5.52 7.52 -5.81
CA ASP A 174 4.60 8.66 -5.80
C ASP A 174 3.12 8.28 -5.99
N GLY A 175 2.83 6.99 -6.19
CA GLY A 175 1.48 6.45 -6.27
C GLY A 175 0.83 6.49 -7.65
N ARG A 176 1.52 6.94 -8.70
CA ARG A 176 0.97 6.93 -10.08
C ARG A 176 0.61 5.53 -10.56
N VAL A 177 1.40 4.51 -10.21
CA VAL A 177 1.05 3.11 -10.52
C VAL A 177 -0.29 2.72 -9.90
N LYS A 178 -0.50 3.01 -8.62
CA LYS A 178 -1.76 2.72 -7.93
C LYS A 178 -2.93 3.47 -8.56
N GLN A 179 -2.74 4.75 -8.88
CA GLN A 179 -3.77 5.56 -9.52
C GLN A 179 -4.14 5.03 -10.91
N PHE A 180 -3.15 4.59 -11.69
CA PHE A 180 -3.39 3.98 -12.99
C PHE A 180 -4.21 2.68 -12.89
N VAL A 181 -3.85 1.79 -11.96
CA VAL A 181 -4.61 0.56 -11.68
C VAL A 181 -6.03 0.89 -11.22
N THR A 182 -6.19 1.84 -10.30
CA THR A 182 -7.49 2.29 -9.79
C THR A 182 -8.37 2.81 -10.93
N ALA A 183 -7.86 3.71 -11.75
CA ALA A 183 -8.60 4.32 -12.85
C ALA A 183 -9.00 3.28 -13.92
N THR A 184 -8.08 2.37 -14.27
CA THR A 184 -8.32 1.32 -15.26
C THR A 184 -9.46 0.41 -14.80
N LEU A 185 -9.40 -0.08 -13.56
CA LEU A 185 -10.41 -1.00 -13.04
C LEU A 185 -11.76 -0.32 -12.75
N LEU A 186 -11.77 0.94 -12.32
CA LEU A 186 -13.02 1.70 -12.15
C LEU A 186 -13.71 1.97 -13.48
N ARG A 187 -12.97 2.31 -14.55
CA ARG A 187 -13.51 2.52 -15.88
C ARG A 187 -14.11 1.24 -16.49
N LEU A 188 -13.59 0.08 -16.09
CA LEU A 188 -14.09 -1.21 -16.55
C LEU A 188 -15.49 -1.52 -16.01
N ARG A 189 -15.77 -1.21 -14.76
CA ARG A 189 -17.00 -1.60 -14.05
C ARG A 189 -18.32 -1.21 -14.75
N PRO A 190 -18.50 0.02 -15.28
CA PRO A 190 -19.73 0.38 -16.00
C PRO A 190 -19.93 -0.39 -17.30
N HIS A 191 -18.85 -0.81 -17.97
CA HIS A 191 -18.92 -1.53 -19.23
C HIS A 191 -19.26 -3.02 -19.04
N TYR A 192 -18.91 -3.58 -17.87
CA TYR A 192 -19.12 -4.98 -17.48
C TYR A 192 -19.98 -5.07 -16.21
N ASP A 193 -21.04 -4.23 -16.14
CA ASP A 193 -21.88 -4.11 -14.94
C ASP A 193 -22.45 -5.45 -14.49
N ALA A 194 -22.94 -6.29 -15.43
CA ALA A 194 -23.46 -7.60 -15.11
C ALA A 194 -22.41 -8.53 -14.49
N LEU A 195 -21.17 -8.53 -15.02
CA LEU A 195 -20.06 -9.31 -14.49
C LEU A 195 -19.70 -8.88 -13.05
N PHE A 196 -19.63 -7.57 -12.78
CA PHE A 196 -19.26 -7.07 -11.46
C PHE A 196 -20.38 -7.21 -10.41
N ARG A 197 -21.64 -7.10 -10.80
CA ARG A 197 -22.77 -7.19 -9.87
C ARG A 197 -23.25 -8.61 -9.62
N TYR A 198 -23.25 -9.44 -10.64
CA TYR A 198 -23.91 -10.76 -10.62
C TYR A 198 -22.97 -11.91 -10.99
N GLY A 199 -21.72 -11.61 -11.40
CA GLY A 199 -20.76 -12.64 -11.76
C GLY A 199 -20.35 -13.51 -10.58
N ASP A 200 -20.18 -14.79 -10.84
CA ASP A 200 -19.69 -15.75 -9.87
C ASP A 200 -18.24 -15.46 -9.48
N TRP A 201 -17.89 -15.85 -8.26
CA TRP A 201 -16.51 -15.84 -7.78
C TRP A 201 -15.95 -17.27 -7.83
N LEU A 202 -14.89 -17.45 -8.61
CA LEU A 202 -14.25 -18.74 -8.80
C LEU A 202 -12.77 -18.67 -8.39
N PRO A 203 -12.35 -19.23 -7.24
CA PRO A 203 -10.94 -19.36 -6.90
C PRO A 203 -10.23 -20.26 -7.89
N LEU A 204 -9.06 -19.86 -8.37
CA LEU A 204 -8.26 -20.66 -9.31
C LEU A 204 -7.07 -21.27 -8.57
N LYS A 205 -6.80 -22.54 -8.89
CA LYS A 205 -5.72 -23.29 -8.25
C LYS A 205 -4.37 -22.84 -8.83
N VAL A 206 -3.49 -22.40 -7.95
CA VAL A 206 -2.10 -22.09 -8.24
C VAL A 206 -1.23 -23.30 -7.88
N THR A 207 -0.19 -23.55 -8.66
CA THR A 207 0.82 -24.60 -8.39
C THR A 207 2.21 -24.09 -8.79
N GLY A 208 3.24 -24.53 -8.07
CA GLY A 208 4.62 -24.15 -8.34
C GLY A 208 5.30 -23.47 -7.15
N GLU A 209 6.47 -22.89 -7.41
CA GLU A 209 7.33 -22.34 -6.36
C GLU A 209 6.69 -21.16 -5.58
N ARG A 210 5.76 -20.43 -6.21
CA ARG A 210 5.10 -19.26 -5.64
C ARG A 210 3.61 -19.47 -5.33
N GLU A 211 3.16 -20.71 -5.19
CA GLU A 211 1.75 -21.01 -4.95
C GLU A 211 1.19 -20.32 -3.69
N GLU A 212 1.96 -20.20 -2.62
CA GLU A 212 1.56 -19.49 -1.41
C GLU A 212 1.67 -17.95 -1.52
N ASN A 213 2.39 -17.47 -2.53
CA ASN A 213 2.62 -16.04 -2.73
C ASN A 213 1.60 -15.37 -3.63
N LEU A 214 0.58 -16.10 -4.08
CA LEU A 214 -0.42 -15.59 -5.02
C LEU A 214 -1.85 -15.80 -4.53
N ILE A 215 -2.71 -14.87 -4.89
CA ILE A 215 -4.16 -15.00 -4.87
C ILE A 215 -4.63 -14.91 -6.31
N VAL A 216 -5.29 -15.97 -6.80
CA VAL A 216 -5.82 -16.00 -8.17
C VAL A 216 -7.28 -16.41 -8.14
N TYR A 217 -8.11 -15.68 -8.88
CA TYR A 217 -9.53 -15.96 -9.01
C TYR A 217 -10.07 -15.45 -10.35
N ALA A 218 -11.23 -15.95 -10.72
CA ALA A 218 -12.03 -15.41 -11.80
C ALA A 218 -13.37 -14.84 -11.30
N ARG A 219 -13.85 -13.81 -11.99
CA ARG A 219 -15.25 -13.41 -12.01
C ARG A 219 -15.82 -13.90 -13.34
N VAL A 220 -16.99 -14.52 -13.31
CA VAL A 220 -17.58 -15.14 -14.50
C VAL A 220 -19.06 -14.78 -14.58
N LYS A 221 -19.49 -14.32 -15.75
CA LYS A 221 -20.89 -14.08 -16.04
C LYS A 221 -21.15 -14.33 -17.54
N ASP A 222 -21.94 -15.35 -17.81
CA ASP A 222 -22.24 -15.78 -19.19
C ASP A 222 -20.94 -16.03 -19.99
N GLU A 223 -20.69 -15.31 -21.08
CA GLU A 223 -19.46 -15.43 -21.87
C GLU A 223 -18.32 -14.51 -21.36
N GLU A 224 -18.63 -13.61 -20.45
CA GLU A 224 -17.65 -12.67 -19.88
C GLU A 224 -16.90 -13.28 -18.71
N ALA A 225 -15.59 -13.12 -18.70
CA ALA A 225 -14.76 -13.52 -17.56
C ALA A 225 -13.62 -12.52 -17.32
N LEU A 226 -13.35 -12.29 -16.06
CA LEU A 226 -12.21 -11.49 -15.58
C LEU A 226 -11.36 -12.39 -14.68
N ILE A 227 -10.10 -12.63 -15.06
CA ILE A 227 -9.14 -13.39 -14.24
C ILE A 227 -8.19 -12.40 -13.59
N VAL A 228 -8.03 -12.50 -12.29
CA VAL A 228 -7.18 -11.62 -11.47
C VAL A 228 -6.15 -12.45 -10.75
N ALA A 229 -4.88 -12.10 -10.92
CA ALA A 229 -3.78 -12.66 -10.16
C ALA A 229 -3.00 -11.54 -9.46
N VAL A 230 -2.86 -11.64 -8.15
CA VAL A 230 -2.16 -10.65 -7.33
C VAL A 230 -1.22 -11.33 -6.33
N PRO A 231 -0.07 -10.71 -6.02
CA PRO A 231 0.86 -11.25 -5.05
C PRO A 231 0.40 -11.04 -3.60
N ARG A 232 0.87 -11.90 -2.73
CA ARG A 232 0.77 -11.81 -1.27
C ARG A 232 2.06 -12.28 -0.62
N LEU A 233 2.28 -11.99 0.65
CA LEU A 233 3.44 -12.39 1.43
C LEU A 233 4.77 -12.03 0.74
N VAL A 234 4.83 -10.84 0.15
CA VAL A 234 5.89 -10.40 -0.77
C VAL A 234 7.19 -9.93 -0.08
N PHE A 235 7.21 -9.85 1.24
CA PHE A 235 8.36 -9.29 1.97
C PHE A 235 9.67 -10.04 1.69
N GLY A 236 9.62 -11.37 1.61
CA GLY A 236 10.78 -12.20 1.32
C GLY A 236 11.17 -12.29 -0.17
N ILE A 237 10.38 -11.68 -1.07
CA ILE A 237 10.66 -11.68 -2.51
C ILE A 237 11.39 -10.38 -2.84
N THR A 238 12.70 -10.45 -3.05
CA THR A 238 13.55 -9.25 -3.24
C THR A 238 13.61 -8.78 -4.69
N ASP A 239 13.30 -9.66 -5.65
CA ASP A 239 13.33 -9.38 -7.09
C ASP A 239 11.92 -9.56 -7.69
N ASN A 240 11.41 -8.53 -8.34
CA ASN A 240 10.09 -8.58 -8.99
C ASN A 240 10.03 -9.63 -10.11
N HIS A 241 11.16 -9.93 -10.79
CA HIS A 241 11.23 -10.99 -11.80
C HIS A 241 11.05 -12.39 -11.20
N GLN A 242 11.20 -12.55 -9.89
CA GLN A 242 10.98 -13.83 -9.20
C GLN A 242 9.55 -13.98 -8.67
N LEU A 243 8.70 -12.99 -8.88
CA LEU A 243 7.35 -12.97 -8.32
C LEU A 243 6.50 -14.15 -8.80
N TRP A 244 6.66 -14.52 -10.06
CA TRP A 244 5.87 -15.52 -10.76
C TRP A 244 6.67 -16.78 -11.15
N VAL A 245 7.93 -16.89 -10.73
CA VAL A 245 8.86 -17.92 -11.18
C VAL A 245 8.29 -19.33 -10.99
N ASN A 246 8.40 -20.18 -12.02
CA ASN A 246 7.96 -21.57 -12.02
C ASN A 246 6.57 -21.80 -11.43
N THR A 247 5.64 -20.89 -11.75
CA THR A 247 4.30 -20.88 -11.16
C THR A 247 3.24 -20.85 -12.26
N THR A 248 2.24 -21.70 -12.12
CA THR A 248 1.16 -21.88 -13.06
C THR A 248 -0.20 -21.83 -12.40
N VAL A 249 -1.23 -21.44 -13.16
CA VAL A 249 -2.63 -21.40 -12.73
C VAL A 249 -3.43 -22.41 -13.57
N ALA A 250 -4.17 -23.28 -12.90
CA ALA A 250 -5.11 -24.16 -13.56
C ALA A 250 -6.33 -23.37 -14.06
N ILE A 251 -6.60 -23.41 -15.35
CA ILE A 251 -7.73 -22.72 -15.99
C ILE A 251 -8.83 -23.76 -16.25
N PRO A 252 -10.03 -23.59 -15.64
CA PRO A 252 -11.18 -24.45 -15.89
C PRO A 252 -11.59 -24.49 -17.37
N ASP A 253 -12.22 -25.60 -17.78
CA ASP A 253 -12.60 -25.82 -19.19
C ASP A 253 -13.52 -24.71 -19.73
N GLU A 254 -14.40 -24.16 -18.91
CA GLU A 254 -15.29 -23.04 -19.24
C GLU A 254 -14.58 -21.71 -19.54
N LEU A 255 -13.36 -21.56 -19.05
CA LEU A 255 -12.51 -20.37 -19.26
C LEU A 255 -11.41 -20.60 -20.30
N ALA A 256 -11.08 -21.86 -20.56
CA ALA A 256 -10.04 -22.24 -21.52
C ALA A 256 -10.51 -22.07 -22.97
N GLY A 257 -9.57 -21.84 -23.88
CA GLY A 257 -9.85 -21.65 -25.32
C GLY A 257 -10.36 -20.27 -25.69
N LYS A 258 -10.72 -19.44 -24.73
CA LYS A 258 -11.17 -18.05 -24.96
C LYS A 258 -9.97 -17.10 -25.09
N ARG A 259 -10.19 -15.99 -25.82
CA ARG A 259 -9.22 -14.91 -25.93
C ARG A 259 -9.37 -13.96 -24.75
N TYR A 260 -8.25 -13.58 -24.15
CA TYR A 260 -8.17 -12.61 -23.05
C TYR A 260 -7.22 -11.49 -23.40
N ARG A 261 -7.54 -10.29 -22.93
CA ARG A 261 -6.66 -9.12 -23.00
C ARG A 261 -6.21 -8.75 -21.59
N ASP A 262 -4.92 -8.58 -21.39
CA ASP A 262 -4.38 -7.97 -20.18
C ASP A 262 -4.72 -6.47 -20.17
N LEU A 263 -5.35 -6.02 -19.10
CA LEU A 263 -5.84 -4.64 -18.98
C LEU A 263 -4.72 -3.61 -18.81
N PHE A 264 -3.54 -4.04 -18.37
CA PHE A 264 -2.43 -3.13 -18.10
C PHE A 264 -1.43 -3.08 -19.27
N SER A 265 -1.05 -4.20 -19.83
CA SER A 265 -0.15 -4.23 -20.99
C SER A 265 -0.90 -4.07 -22.33
N GLY A 266 -2.19 -4.37 -22.37
CA GLY A 266 -2.99 -4.40 -23.59
C GLY A 266 -2.75 -5.64 -24.48
N GLU A 267 -1.84 -6.54 -24.09
CA GLU A 267 -1.55 -7.77 -24.82
C GLU A 267 -2.73 -8.75 -24.78
N SER A 268 -2.96 -9.45 -25.91
CA SER A 268 -4.01 -10.44 -25.99
C SER A 268 -3.44 -11.83 -26.18
N ARG A 269 -4.06 -12.82 -25.52
CA ARG A 269 -3.67 -14.24 -25.60
C ARG A 269 -4.87 -15.17 -25.53
N ILE A 270 -4.75 -16.36 -26.10
CA ILE A 270 -5.74 -17.43 -25.90
C ILE A 270 -5.27 -18.27 -24.71
N LEU A 271 -6.09 -18.34 -23.67
CA LEU A 271 -5.75 -19.14 -22.49
C LEU A 271 -6.00 -20.62 -22.79
N GLN A 272 -5.00 -21.43 -22.48
CA GLN A 272 -5.10 -22.89 -22.46
C GLN A 272 -5.58 -23.35 -21.06
N LYS A 273 -5.66 -24.66 -20.82
CA LYS A 273 -5.99 -25.24 -19.50
C LYS A 273 -4.99 -24.90 -18.38
N THR A 274 -3.87 -24.31 -18.76
CA THR A 274 -2.85 -23.83 -17.84
C THR A 274 -2.36 -22.46 -18.29
N LEU A 275 -2.32 -21.51 -17.36
CA LEU A 275 -1.69 -20.20 -17.53
C LEU A 275 -0.33 -20.25 -16.85
N ASP A 276 0.75 -20.17 -17.61
CA ASP A 276 2.11 -20.03 -17.09
C ASP A 276 2.35 -18.55 -16.78
N LEU A 277 2.68 -18.27 -15.50
CA LEU A 277 2.94 -16.92 -15.02
C LEU A 277 4.42 -16.53 -15.10
N THR A 278 5.31 -17.45 -15.42
CA THR A 278 6.78 -17.24 -15.36
C THR A 278 7.24 -16.06 -16.25
N SER A 279 6.53 -15.80 -17.35
CA SER A 279 6.84 -14.70 -18.27
C SER A 279 6.20 -13.36 -17.89
N GLU A 280 5.34 -13.33 -16.88
CA GLU A 280 4.65 -12.11 -16.49
C GLU A 280 5.62 -11.11 -15.82
N LYS A 281 5.58 -9.85 -16.26
CA LYS A 281 6.48 -8.80 -15.80
C LYS A 281 5.87 -7.92 -14.72
N GLY A 282 4.54 -7.76 -14.74
CA GLY A 282 3.81 -6.94 -13.77
C GLY A 282 3.63 -7.64 -12.42
N CYS A 283 3.39 -6.88 -11.38
CA CYS A 283 3.04 -7.45 -10.07
C CYS A 283 1.54 -7.74 -9.92
N VAL A 284 0.71 -7.23 -10.81
CA VAL A 284 -0.74 -7.48 -10.87
C VAL A 284 -1.11 -7.82 -12.30
N LEU A 285 -1.79 -8.95 -12.47
CA LEU A 285 -2.30 -9.40 -13.77
C LEU A 285 -3.83 -9.40 -13.72
N VAL A 286 -4.45 -8.74 -14.70
CA VAL A 286 -5.91 -8.72 -14.86
C VAL A 286 -6.26 -8.99 -16.31
N LEU A 287 -6.76 -10.20 -16.57
CA LEU A 287 -7.14 -10.68 -17.90
C LEU A 287 -8.65 -10.62 -18.06
N LEU A 288 -9.12 -9.95 -19.11
CA LEU A 288 -10.53 -9.84 -19.44
C LEU A 288 -10.79 -10.53 -20.78
N THR A 289 -11.88 -11.30 -20.88
CA THR A 289 -12.34 -11.87 -22.15
C THR A 289 -12.52 -10.78 -23.19
N CYS A 290 -12.06 -11.03 -24.42
CA CYS A 290 -12.24 -10.14 -25.56
C CYS A 290 -12.55 -10.97 -26.82
N GLU A 291 -13.14 -10.31 -27.82
CA GLU A 291 -13.45 -10.92 -29.12
C GLU A 291 -12.19 -11.32 -29.93
#